data_46cfaec369c4ea5a0610577f990cf9f0
#
_entry.id   46cfaec369c4ea5a0610577f990cf9f0
#
_cell.length_a   1.000
_cell.length_b   1.000
_cell.length_c   1.000
_cell.angle_alpha   90.00
_cell.angle_beta   90.00
_cell.angle_gamma   90.00
#
_symmetry.space_group_name_H-M   'P 1'
#
loop_
_entity.id
_entity.type
_entity.pdbx_description
1 polymer ?
#
loop_
_entity_poly.entity_id
_entity_poly.type
_entity_poly.pdbx_seq_one_letter_code
_entity_poly.pdbx_strand_id
1 'polypeptide(L)'
;NSSAIVFDDLRYSSLIESLRPFSTVLSANPTILTGLNGNVSIPKINPGSTSAFVTEGTAVSQSDPTLESVTLSQKTGGAYVDISRTLMMNTGDSFSVENMVRNDLSRSLATMFDAGSVSGSGAGGNPTGIENVTGVNTSSFTSAGAPSYAEIIAMQGLIESDNVSLDGDTSFYITTPAMNSTLKTTAKNGAGSSFAQEDGFIDGYPVLVSSQVTSNTIILGKFSDFIVGVYGGMEITVDPYSLSTTGTQRIVALASIDFAVRHPVSFCVSV
;
A
#
# COMPACT_ATOMS: atom_id res chain seq x y z
N ASN A 1 23.45 7.74 29.20
CA ASN A 1 22.06 7.91 28.71
C ASN A 1 21.91 7.83 27.18
N SER A 2 22.76 7.04 26.50
CA SER A 2 22.71 6.86 25.04
C SER A 2 22.08 5.51 24.61
N SER A 3 21.55 4.74 25.55
CA SER A 3 20.97 3.42 25.25
C SER A 3 19.48 3.44 24.86
N ALA A 4 18.78 4.56 25.06
CA ALA A 4 17.36 4.67 24.72
C ALA A 4 17.09 4.92 23.22
N ILE A 5 18.04 5.51 22.51
CA ILE A 5 17.90 5.89 21.09
C ILE A 5 18.10 4.69 20.17
N VAL A 6 18.97 3.72 20.57
CA VAL A 6 19.28 2.54 19.76
C VAL A 6 18.13 1.50 19.76
N PHE A 7 17.30 1.48 20.83
CA PHE A 7 16.18 0.54 20.91
C PHE A 7 14.97 0.96 20.06
N ASP A 8 14.80 2.25 19.78
CA ASP A 8 13.64 2.75 19.04
C ASP A 8 13.80 2.47 17.54
N ASP A 9 14.96 2.69 16.98
CA ASP A 9 15.27 2.47 15.57
C ASP A 9 15.17 0.98 15.17
N LEU A 10 15.57 0.06 16.06
CA LEU A 10 15.42 -1.38 15.87
C LEU A 10 13.95 -1.86 15.87
N ARG A 11 13.05 -1.16 16.54
CA ARG A 11 11.63 -1.52 16.59
C ARG A 11 10.91 -1.18 15.28
N TYR A 12 11.25 -0.05 14.66
CA TYR A 12 10.64 0.36 13.38
C TYR A 12 11.09 -0.54 12.23
N SER A 13 12.37 -0.87 12.15
CA SER A 13 12.88 -1.78 11.14
C SER A 13 12.26 -3.18 11.27
N SER A 14 12.09 -3.68 12.50
CA SER A 14 11.52 -5.01 12.75
C SER A 14 10.04 -5.11 12.35
N LEU A 15 9.23 -4.04 12.47
CA LEU A 15 7.85 -4.04 11.99
C LEU A 15 7.81 -4.24 10.48
N ILE A 16 8.54 -3.41 9.75
CA ILE A 16 8.53 -3.46 8.28
C ILE A 16 9.10 -4.80 7.78
N GLU A 17 10.18 -5.28 8.37
CA GLU A 17 10.77 -6.57 8.03
C GLU A 17 9.82 -7.75 8.30
N SER A 18 9.06 -7.71 9.38
CA SER A 18 8.10 -8.77 9.70
C SER A 18 6.86 -8.76 8.81
N LEU A 19 6.43 -7.59 8.33
CA LEU A 19 5.27 -7.43 7.47
C LEU A 19 5.60 -7.62 5.98
N ARG A 20 6.81 -7.30 5.54
CA ARG A 20 7.24 -7.35 4.14
C ARG A 20 6.93 -8.66 3.42
N PRO A 21 7.17 -9.85 4.01
CA PRO A 21 6.87 -11.12 3.35
C PRO A 21 5.38 -11.36 3.10
N PHE A 22 4.51 -10.63 3.79
CA PHE A 22 3.06 -10.84 3.76
C PHE A 22 2.28 -9.67 3.14
N SER A 23 2.91 -8.51 2.96
CA SER A 23 2.29 -7.32 2.39
C SER A 23 2.72 -7.12 0.94
N THR A 24 1.72 -7.08 0.05
CA THR A 24 1.91 -6.85 -1.39
C THR A 24 2.38 -5.42 -1.66
N VAL A 25 1.80 -4.43 -0.99
CA VAL A 25 2.12 -3.02 -1.19
C VAL A 25 3.53 -2.69 -0.71
N LEU A 26 3.99 -3.29 0.40
CA LEU A 26 5.38 -3.13 0.85
C LEU A 26 6.40 -3.74 -0.13
N SER A 27 6.00 -4.77 -0.88
CA SER A 27 6.84 -5.36 -1.92
C SER A 27 7.04 -4.44 -3.12
N ALA A 28 6.14 -3.48 -3.33
CA ALA A 28 6.24 -2.46 -4.38
C ALA A 28 7.23 -1.31 -4.03
N ASN A 29 8.02 -1.42 -2.96
CA ASN A 29 9.01 -0.43 -2.52
C ASN A 29 8.45 1.00 -2.36
N PRO A 30 7.40 1.22 -1.56
CA PRO A 30 6.90 2.56 -1.27
C PRO A 30 7.92 3.37 -0.47
N THR A 31 7.75 4.69 -0.46
CA THR A 31 8.55 5.57 0.42
C THR A 31 8.09 5.42 1.86
N ILE A 32 8.97 4.94 2.74
CA ILE A 32 8.64 4.68 4.14
C ILE A 32 9.23 5.77 5.03
N LEU A 33 8.39 6.41 5.84
CA LEU A 33 8.77 7.38 6.85
C LEU A 33 8.56 6.77 8.23
N THR A 34 9.63 6.60 8.98
CA THR A 34 9.62 5.99 10.32
C THR A 34 9.83 7.03 11.41
N GLY A 35 9.45 6.69 12.64
CA GLY A 35 9.69 7.55 13.80
C GLY A 35 8.80 8.79 13.85
N LEU A 36 7.63 8.76 13.22
CA LEU A 36 6.72 9.90 13.20
C LEU A 36 6.04 10.09 14.56
N ASN A 37 5.92 11.36 14.98
CA ASN A 37 5.20 11.78 16.18
C ASN A 37 4.16 12.82 15.81
N GLY A 38 2.89 12.56 16.13
CA GLY A 38 1.78 13.47 15.81
C GLY A 38 1.51 13.57 14.30
N ASN A 39 0.76 14.57 13.90
CA ASN A 39 0.43 14.80 12.49
C ASN A 39 1.64 15.37 11.75
N VAL A 40 1.99 14.74 10.64
CA VAL A 40 3.10 15.19 9.79
C VAL A 40 2.53 15.69 8.47
N SER A 41 2.88 16.91 8.09
CA SER A 41 2.47 17.53 6.84
C SER A 41 3.64 17.55 5.86
N ILE A 42 3.46 16.91 4.73
CA ILE A 42 4.47 16.82 3.66
C ILE A 42 4.08 17.83 2.58
N PRO A 43 4.90 18.86 2.32
CA PRO A 43 4.59 19.82 1.29
C PRO A 43 4.68 19.18 -0.09
N LYS A 44 3.74 19.49 -0.96
CA LYS A 44 3.78 19.20 -2.38
C LYS A 44 3.58 20.49 -3.18
N ILE A 45 4.25 20.59 -4.31
CA ILE A 45 4.05 21.68 -5.25
C ILE A 45 3.02 21.19 -6.27
N ASN A 46 1.90 21.90 -6.37
CA ASN A 46 0.95 21.65 -7.44
C ASN A 46 1.47 22.35 -8.69
N PRO A 47 1.69 21.64 -9.81
CA PRO A 47 2.24 22.24 -11.01
C PRO A 47 1.27 23.33 -11.51
N GLY A 48 1.67 24.56 -11.35
CA GLY A 48 0.93 25.74 -11.80
C GLY A 48 1.73 26.65 -12.70
N SER A 49 3.05 26.39 -12.85
CA SER A 49 3.90 27.19 -13.70
C SER A 49 3.73 26.74 -15.15
N THR A 50 3.13 27.60 -15.98
CA THR A 50 3.06 27.43 -17.41
C THR A 50 4.16 28.26 -18.07
N SER A 51 4.98 27.65 -18.91
CA SER A 51 5.95 28.36 -19.74
C SER A 51 5.45 28.40 -21.19
N ALA A 52 5.56 29.57 -21.79
CA ALA A 52 5.22 29.77 -23.20
C ALA A 52 6.31 30.54 -23.92
N PHE A 53 6.50 30.23 -25.21
CA PHE A 53 7.33 31.08 -26.07
C PHE A 53 6.59 32.39 -26.36
N VAL A 54 7.26 33.49 -26.16
CA VAL A 54 6.70 34.82 -26.43
C VAL A 54 7.46 35.49 -27.58
N THR A 55 6.75 36.26 -28.36
CA THR A 55 7.35 37.13 -29.39
C THR A 55 8.09 38.29 -28.78
N GLU A 56 9.08 38.82 -29.48
CA GLU A 56 9.84 39.99 -29.04
C GLU A 56 8.94 41.15 -28.63
N GLY A 57 9.15 41.68 -27.43
CA GLY A 57 8.35 42.77 -26.87
C GLY A 57 7.06 42.37 -26.15
N THR A 58 6.74 41.06 -26.06
CA THR A 58 5.58 40.57 -25.34
C THR A 58 5.99 40.07 -23.95
N ALA A 59 5.23 40.44 -22.90
CA ALA A 59 5.48 39.97 -21.54
C ALA A 59 5.13 38.47 -21.39
N VAL A 60 5.96 37.75 -20.66
CA VAL A 60 5.65 36.38 -20.24
C VAL A 60 4.48 36.40 -19.24
N SER A 61 3.52 35.51 -19.39
CA SER A 61 2.43 35.37 -18.43
C SER A 61 2.94 34.87 -17.10
N GLN A 62 2.58 35.58 -16.02
CA GLN A 62 2.88 35.14 -14.67
C GLN A 62 2.05 33.91 -14.33
N SER A 63 2.69 32.89 -13.80
CA SER A 63 2.01 31.73 -13.20
C SER A 63 2.65 31.42 -11.86
N ASP A 64 1.85 31.44 -10.80
CA ASP A 64 2.31 31.22 -9.43
C ASP A 64 2.05 29.76 -9.05
N PRO A 65 3.08 28.98 -8.64
CA PRO A 65 2.86 27.63 -8.14
C PRO A 65 2.11 27.68 -6.80
N THR A 66 1.10 26.84 -6.65
CA THR A 66 0.41 26.68 -5.38
C THR A 66 1.08 25.60 -4.54
N LEU A 67 1.32 25.90 -3.26
CA LEU A 67 1.83 24.94 -2.31
C LEU A 67 0.63 24.25 -1.63
N GLU A 68 0.58 22.95 -1.76
CA GLU A 68 -0.34 22.08 -1.04
C GLU A 68 0.42 21.20 -0.05
N SER A 69 -0.28 20.54 0.83
CA SER A 69 0.33 19.57 1.75
C SER A 69 -0.50 18.30 1.84
N VAL A 70 0.19 17.19 1.91
CA VAL A 70 -0.40 15.90 2.25
C VAL A 70 -0.12 15.62 3.72
N THR A 71 -1.17 15.38 4.49
CA THR A 71 -1.06 15.17 5.94
C THR A 71 -1.19 13.69 6.26
N LEU A 72 -0.21 13.17 7.00
CA LEU A 72 -0.26 11.88 7.65
C LEU A 72 -0.74 12.06 9.09
N SER A 73 -1.71 11.26 9.52
CA SER A 73 -2.25 11.23 10.87
C SER A 73 -2.22 9.83 11.44
N GLN A 74 -1.88 9.69 12.72
CA GLN A 74 -1.78 8.38 13.34
C GLN A 74 -3.11 7.61 13.28
N LYS A 75 -3.09 6.44 12.63
CA LYS A 75 -4.19 5.47 12.59
C LYS A 75 -3.71 4.19 13.24
N THR A 76 -4.39 3.76 14.29
CA THR A 76 -4.01 2.56 15.04
C THR A 76 -4.93 1.41 14.68
N GLY A 77 -4.35 0.34 14.21
CA GLY A 77 -5.02 -0.93 13.99
C GLY A 77 -4.42 -2.03 14.85
N GLY A 78 -5.18 -3.08 15.10
CA GLY A 78 -4.69 -4.18 15.91
C GLY A 78 -5.55 -5.42 15.82
N ALA A 79 -4.98 -6.51 16.31
CA ALA A 79 -5.64 -7.80 16.44
C ALA A 79 -5.28 -8.41 17.81
N TYR A 80 -6.14 -9.27 18.32
CA TYR A 80 -5.84 -10.03 19.52
C TYR A 80 -6.28 -11.49 19.39
N VAL A 81 -5.62 -12.36 20.15
CA VAL A 81 -5.95 -13.78 20.23
C VAL A 81 -5.93 -14.19 21.71
N ASP A 82 -6.93 -14.96 22.11
CA ASP A 82 -7.03 -15.52 23.46
C ASP A 82 -6.58 -16.98 23.45
N ILE A 83 -5.58 -17.33 24.27
CA ILE A 83 -4.98 -18.66 24.34
C ILE A 83 -5.24 -19.27 25.73
N SER A 84 -5.78 -20.47 25.74
CA SER A 84 -5.98 -21.23 26.98
C SER A 84 -4.62 -21.67 27.58
N ARG A 85 -4.46 -21.50 28.88
CA ARG A 85 -3.28 -21.97 29.64
C ARG A 85 -3.04 -23.47 29.49
N THR A 86 -4.12 -24.26 29.41
CA THR A 86 -4.04 -25.70 29.20
C THR A 86 -3.38 -26.05 27.86
N LEU A 87 -3.69 -25.28 26.81
CA LEU A 87 -3.06 -25.44 25.49
C LEU A 87 -1.56 -25.15 25.55
N MET A 88 -1.17 -24.07 26.23
CA MET A 88 0.24 -23.71 26.39
C MET A 88 1.03 -24.77 27.17
N MET A 89 0.41 -25.38 28.20
CA MET A 89 1.05 -26.42 29.01
C MET A 89 1.16 -27.76 28.27
N ASN A 90 0.19 -28.10 27.43
CA ASN A 90 0.14 -29.39 26.75
C ASN A 90 1.06 -29.47 25.52
N THR A 91 1.56 -28.34 25.02
CA THR A 91 2.27 -28.31 23.73
C THR A 91 3.77 -28.54 23.89
N GLY A 92 4.35 -28.60 25.09
CA GLY A 92 5.78 -28.85 25.35
C GLY A 92 6.73 -27.90 24.62
N ASP A 93 8.02 -27.95 24.95
CA ASP A 93 9.05 -27.06 24.40
C ASP A 93 9.31 -27.18 22.88
N SER A 94 8.77 -28.22 22.22
CA SER A 94 9.02 -28.48 20.79
C SER A 94 8.12 -27.70 19.83
N PHE A 95 7.02 -27.14 20.29
CA PHE A 95 6.07 -26.40 19.46
C PHE A 95 5.65 -25.12 20.20
N SER A 96 6.35 -24.04 19.95
CA SER A 96 6.00 -22.76 20.57
C SER A 96 4.70 -22.20 19.97
N VAL A 97 3.56 -22.50 20.64
CA VAL A 97 2.24 -21.91 20.31
C VAL A 97 2.34 -20.39 20.28
N GLU A 98 3.13 -19.81 21.15
CA GLU A 98 3.35 -18.37 21.18
C GLU A 98 3.95 -17.84 19.86
N ASN A 99 4.97 -18.50 19.30
CA ASN A 99 5.55 -18.10 18.03
C ASN A 99 4.57 -18.28 16.85
N MET A 100 3.75 -19.33 16.88
CA MET A 100 2.70 -19.56 15.89
C MET A 100 1.68 -18.42 15.92
N VAL A 101 1.23 -18.03 17.11
CA VAL A 101 0.26 -16.93 17.27
C VAL A 101 0.89 -15.58 16.91
N ARG A 102 2.14 -15.33 17.27
CA ARG A 102 2.85 -14.10 16.85
C ARG A 102 2.94 -13.99 15.32
N ASN A 103 3.23 -15.08 14.63
CA ASN A 103 3.26 -15.12 13.16
C ASN A 103 1.87 -14.91 12.55
N ASP A 104 0.83 -15.48 13.15
CA ASP A 104 -0.55 -15.30 12.70
C ASP A 104 -1.01 -13.85 12.88
N LEU A 105 -0.73 -13.24 14.03
CA LEU A 105 -0.99 -11.82 14.28
C LEU A 105 -0.23 -10.92 13.31
N SER A 106 1.02 -11.22 12.99
CA SER A 106 1.80 -10.47 12.00
C SER A 106 1.19 -10.56 10.60
N ARG A 107 0.69 -11.73 10.19
CA ARG A 107 -0.03 -11.89 8.91
C ARG A 107 -1.35 -11.13 8.90
N SER A 108 -2.09 -11.15 9.99
CA SER A 108 -3.34 -10.41 10.14
C SER A 108 -3.10 -8.90 10.01
N LEU A 109 -2.05 -8.38 10.67
CA LEU A 109 -1.66 -6.97 10.55
C LEU A 109 -1.20 -6.63 9.12
N ALA A 110 -0.48 -7.51 8.43
CA ALA A 110 -0.09 -7.30 7.04
C ALA A 110 -1.30 -7.24 6.09
N THR A 111 -2.29 -8.11 6.32
CA THR A 111 -3.54 -8.08 5.56
C THR A 111 -4.33 -6.78 5.80
N MET A 112 -4.40 -6.33 7.06
CA MET A 112 -4.99 -5.03 7.41
C MET A 112 -4.23 -3.87 6.76
N PHE A 113 -2.89 -3.93 6.73
CA PHE A 113 -2.03 -2.96 6.06
C PHE A 113 -2.35 -2.88 4.56
N ASP A 114 -2.40 -4.03 3.87
CA ASP A 114 -2.73 -4.06 2.43
C ASP A 114 -4.15 -3.54 2.17
N ALA A 115 -5.13 -3.95 2.96
CA ALA A 115 -6.50 -3.46 2.83
C ALA A 115 -6.59 -1.95 3.04
N GLY A 116 -5.90 -1.42 4.06
CA GLY A 116 -5.86 0.01 4.34
C GLY A 116 -5.17 0.82 3.26
N SER A 117 -4.07 0.31 2.71
CA SER A 117 -3.28 1.01 1.68
C SER A 117 -3.94 1.03 0.31
N VAL A 118 -4.70 -0.01 -0.05
CA VAL A 118 -5.36 -0.14 -1.35
C VAL A 118 -6.78 0.42 -1.31
N SER A 119 -7.64 -0.13 -0.47
CA SER A 119 -9.09 0.15 -0.47
C SER A 119 -9.58 0.92 0.75
N GLY A 120 -8.68 1.42 1.60
CA GLY A 120 -9.02 2.16 2.82
C GLY A 120 -9.94 3.35 2.54
N SER A 121 -11.01 3.48 3.34
CA SER A 121 -12.07 4.47 3.12
C SER A 121 -11.73 5.90 3.53
N GLY A 122 -10.66 6.12 4.30
CA GLY A 122 -10.32 7.43 4.90
C GLY A 122 -11.26 7.89 6.01
N ALA A 123 -12.27 7.09 6.38
CA ALA A 123 -13.27 7.42 7.38
C ALA A 123 -13.21 6.45 8.58
N GLY A 124 -13.75 6.89 9.73
CA GLY A 124 -13.90 6.03 10.91
C GLY A 124 -12.59 5.51 11.51
N GLY A 125 -11.48 6.25 11.33
CA GLY A 125 -10.16 5.82 11.80
C GLY A 125 -9.37 4.99 10.78
N ASN A 126 -9.95 4.65 9.62
CA ASN A 126 -9.24 3.97 8.54
C ASN A 126 -8.36 4.96 7.75
N PRO A 127 -7.18 4.56 7.28
CA PRO A 127 -6.41 5.34 6.34
C PRO A 127 -7.11 5.46 4.98
N THR A 128 -6.67 6.42 4.15
CA THR A 128 -7.17 6.55 2.77
C THR A 128 -6.32 5.69 1.85
N GLY A 129 -6.93 4.68 1.23
CA GLY A 129 -6.29 3.81 0.26
C GLY A 129 -6.21 4.44 -1.14
N ILE A 130 -5.34 3.90 -1.99
CA ILE A 130 -5.09 4.40 -3.36
C ILE A 130 -6.40 4.54 -4.16
N GLU A 131 -7.33 3.59 -4.03
CA GLU A 131 -8.60 3.58 -4.74
C GLU A 131 -9.51 4.78 -4.37
N ASN A 132 -9.34 5.36 -3.19
CA ASN A 132 -10.19 6.42 -2.63
C ASN A 132 -9.49 7.79 -2.57
N VAL A 133 -8.27 7.91 -3.07
CA VAL A 133 -7.56 9.19 -3.12
C VAL A 133 -8.13 10.06 -4.24
N THR A 134 -8.49 11.29 -3.90
CA THR A 134 -8.98 12.27 -4.89
C THR A 134 -7.87 12.68 -5.85
N GLY A 135 -8.17 12.66 -7.16
CA GLY A 135 -7.23 13.06 -8.20
C GLY A 135 -6.39 11.93 -8.79
N VAL A 136 -6.64 10.69 -8.39
CA VAL A 136 -6.11 9.50 -9.07
C VAL A 136 -6.80 9.33 -10.40
N ASN A 137 -6.05 8.98 -11.45
CA ASN A 137 -6.60 8.71 -12.78
C ASN A 137 -7.50 7.48 -12.74
N THR A 138 -8.62 7.55 -13.44
CA THR A 138 -9.55 6.43 -13.55
C THR A 138 -9.68 5.96 -14.99
N SER A 139 -9.69 4.65 -15.20
CA SER A 139 -9.93 4.01 -16.48
C SER A 139 -11.11 3.05 -16.34
N SER A 140 -12.04 3.07 -17.29
CA SER A 140 -13.17 2.14 -17.27
C SER A 140 -12.95 1.02 -18.29
N PHE A 141 -13.17 -0.22 -17.87
CA PHE A 141 -13.14 -1.37 -18.77
C PHE A 141 -14.51 -1.60 -19.39
N THR A 142 -14.54 -1.89 -20.70
CA THR A 142 -15.76 -2.21 -21.42
C THR A 142 -16.45 -3.44 -20.83
N SER A 143 -15.66 -4.38 -20.32
CA SER A 143 -16.15 -5.60 -19.69
C SER A 143 -15.51 -5.75 -18.33
N ALA A 144 -16.28 -5.52 -17.27
CA ALA A 144 -15.77 -5.69 -15.90
C ALA A 144 -15.26 -7.12 -15.69
N GLY A 145 -14.01 -7.26 -15.22
CA GLY A 145 -13.38 -8.55 -14.99
C GLY A 145 -12.73 -9.22 -16.22
N ALA A 146 -12.86 -8.63 -17.42
CA ALA A 146 -12.23 -9.13 -18.66
C ALA A 146 -11.71 -7.97 -19.53
N PRO A 147 -10.71 -7.19 -19.05
CA PRO A 147 -10.18 -6.07 -19.81
C PRO A 147 -9.46 -6.55 -21.06
N SER A 148 -9.55 -5.77 -22.13
CA SER A 148 -8.72 -5.93 -23.32
C SER A 148 -7.29 -5.41 -23.05
N TYR A 149 -6.32 -5.91 -23.80
CA TYR A 149 -4.94 -5.42 -23.69
C TYR A 149 -4.85 -3.91 -23.98
N ALA A 150 -5.62 -3.40 -24.92
CA ALA A 150 -5.64 -1.97 -25.26
C ALA A 150 -6.12 -1.10 -24.08
N GLU A 151 -7.10 -1.56 -23.32
CA GLU A 151 -7.59 -0.85 -22.13
C GLU A 151 -6.55 -0.82 -21.01
N ILE A 152 -5.77 -1.90 -20.86
CA ILE A 152 -4.67 -1.96 -19.88
C ILE A 152 -3.57 -0.96 -20.26
N ILE A 153 -3.18 -0.92 -21.55
CA ILE A 153 -2.18 0.04 -22.02
C ILE A 153 -2.69 1.49 -21.96
N ALA A 154 -4.00 1.70 -22.11
CA ALA A 154 -4.57 3.04 -21.93
C ALA A 154 -4.36 3.59 -20.51
N MET A 155 -4.28 2.73 -19.48
CA MET A 155 -3.95 3.17 -18.12
C MET A 155 -2.53 3.77 -18.04
N GLN A 156 -1.55 3.18 -18.76
CA GLN A 156 -0.20 3.75 -18.86
C GLN A 156 -0.24 5.12 -19.53
N GLY A 157 -0.95 5.21 -20.68
CA GLY A 157 -1.10 6.46 -21.41
C GLY A 157 -1.74 7.59 -20.61
N LEU A 158 -2.67 7.29 -19.67
CA LEU A 158 -3.24 8.30 -18.78
C LEU A 158 -2.18 8.86 -17.82
N ILE A 159 -1.34 8.03 -17.22
CA ILE A 159 -0.26 8.48 -16.32
C ILE A 159 0.79 9.27 -17.08
N GLU A 160 1.19 8.80 -18.25
CA GLU A 160 2.19 9.46 -19.10
C GLU A 160 1.69 10.81 -19.64
N SER A 161 0.38 10.96 -19.89
CA SER A 161 -0.21 12.24 -20.31
C SER A 161 -0.10 13.33 -19.26
N ASP A 162 0.03 12.94 -17.99
CA ASP A 162 0.30 13.83 -16.86
C ASP A 162 1.79 14.10 -16.63
N ASN A 163 2.64 13.74 -17.60
CA ASN A 163 4.10 13.87 -17.55
C ASN A 163 4.78 13.09 -16.42
N VAL A 164 4.19 11.99 -16.00
CA VAL A 164 4.79 11.06 -15.05
C VAL A 164 5.51 9.97 -15.83
N SER A 165 6.81 9.82 -15.58
CA SER A 165 7.60 8.73 -16.15
C SER A 165 7.38 7.45 -15.34
N LEU A 166 6.95 6.39 -16.00
CA LEU A 166 6.84 5.06 -15.42
C LEU A 166 8.19 4.34 -15.58
N ASP A 167 8.74 3.86 -14.47
CA ASP A 167 9.99 3.10 -14.43
C ASP A 167 9.69 1.68 -13.94
N GLY A 168 10.28 0.66 -14.57
CA GLY A 168 10.03 -0.75 -14.23
C GLY A 168 10.41 -1.15 -12.81
N ASP A 169 11.28 -0.39 -12.14
CA ASP A 169 11.74 -0.65 -10.77
C ASP A 169 10.80 -0.06 -9.70
N THR A 170 10.04 0.98 -10.05
CA THR A 170 9.19 1.72 -9.08
C THR A 170 7.71 1.71 -9.44
N SER A 171 7.38 1.25 -10.65
CA SER A 171 6.01 1.18 -11.14
C SER A 171 5.54 -0.26 -11.21
N PHE A 172 4.38 -0.53 -10.63
CA PHE A 172 3.81 -1.87 -10.51
C PHE A 172 2.33 -1.86 -10.86
N TYR A 173 1.89 -2.99 -11.40
CA TYR A 173 0.48 -3.34 -11.42
C TYR A 173 0.12 -4.08 -10.15
N ILE A 174 -0.98 -3.69 -9.50
CA ILE A 174 -1.58 -4.47 -8.42
C ILE A 174 -2.98 -4.89 -8.86
N THR A 175 -3.30 -6.16 -8.69
CA THR A 175 -4.59 -6.72 -9.13
C THR A 175 -5.06 -7.87 -8.24
N THR A 176 -6.31 -8.25 -8.40
CA THR A 176 -6.88 -9.42 -7.71
C THR A 176 -6.41 -10.73 -8.32
N PRO A 177 -6.41 -11.86 -7.57
CA PRO A 177 -6.08 -13.18 -8.11
C PRO A 177 -6.97 -13.60 -9.29
N ALA A 178 -8.26 -13.24 -9.26
CA ALA A 178 -9.20 -13.54 -10.35
C ALA A 178 -8.82 -12.78 -11.63
N MET A 179 -8.58 -11.47 -11.51
CA MET A 179 -8.15 -10.63 -12.64
C MET A 179 -6.80 -11.09 -13.19
N ASN A 180 -5.84 -11.42 -12.32
CA ASN A 180 -4.55 -11.98 -12.73
C ASN A 180 -4.70 -13.25 -13.59
N SER A 181 -5.65 -14.13 -13.24
CA SER A 181 -5.95 -15.31 -14.05
C SER A 181 -6.52 -14.95 -15.42
N THR A 182 -7.39 -13.95 -15.48
CA THR A 182 -7.97 -13.44 -16.74
C THR A 182 -6.88 -12.83 -17.63
N LEU A 183 -5.98 -12.02 -17.06
CA LEU A 183 -4.88 -11.39 -17.80
C LEU A 183 -3.93 -12.39 -18.47
N LYS A 184 -3.70 -13.53 -17.83
CA LYS A 184 -2.90 -14.65 -18.39
C LYS A 184 -3.58 -15.37 -19.57
N THR A 185 -4.87 -15.16 -19.77
CA THR A 185 -5.63 -15.74 -20.88
C THR A 185 -6.06 -14.70 -21.91
N THR A 186 -5.94 -13.41 -21.61
CA THR A 186 -6.25 -12.32 -22.53
C THR A 186 -5.15 -12.18 -23.58
N ALA A 187 -5.46 -12.36 -24.84
CA ALA A 187 -4.51 -12.23 -25.93
C ALA A 187 -4.25 -10.74 -26.27
N LYS A 188 -2.99 -10.39 -26.58
CA LYS A 188 -2.61 -9.02 -26.94
C LYS A 188 -3.27 -8.54 -28.25
N ASN A 189 -3.25 -9.38 -29.30
CA ASN A 189 -3.71 -9.00 -30.64
C ASN A 189 -4.52 -10.10 -31.34
N GLY A 190 -5.41 -10.79 -30.62
CA GLY A 190 -6.25 -11.85 -31.19
C GLY A 190 -5.67 -13.26 -31.01
N ALA A 191 -6.36 -14.25 -31.56
CA ALA A 191 -6.01 -15.66 -31.38
C ALA A 191 -4.61 -15.98 -31.93
N GLY A 192 -3.76 -16.59 -31.10
CA GLY A 192 -2.41 -16.99 -31.46
C GLY A 192 -1.31 -15.96 -31.17
N SER A 193 -1.65 -14.78 -30.60
CA SER A 193 -0.66 -13.83 -30.10
C SER A 193 -0.28 -14.13 -28.64
N SER A 194 0.77 -13.48 -28.16
CA SER A 194 1.16 -13.49 -26.76
C SER A 194 0.03 -12.97 -25.86
N PHE A 195 0.10 -13.34 -24.57
CA PHE A 195 -0.91 -12.94 -23.58
C PHE A 195 -0.60 -11.55 -22.97
N ALA A 196 -1.62 -10.91 -22.41
CA ALA A 196 -1.48 -9.60 -21.77
C ALA A 196 -0.49 -9.63 -20.61
N GLN A 197 -0.50 -10.74 -19.85
CA GLN A 197 0.47 -11.00 -18.80
C GLN A 197 1.31 -12.22 -19.12
N GLU A 198 2.63 -12.05 -19.19
CA GLU A 198 3.63 -13.11 -19.39
C GLU A 198 4.72 -12.96 -18.32
N ASP A 199 5.17 -14.09 -17.78
CA ASP A 199 6.25 -14.18 -16.78
C ASP A 199 6.12 -13.24 -15.56
N GLY A 200 4.90 -12.86 -15.22
CA GLY A 200 4.64 -11.92 -14.10
C GLY A 200 4.71 -10.45 -14.46
N PHE A 201 4.81 -10.13 -15.77
CA PHE A 201 4.90 -8.76 -16.26
C PHE A 201 3.75 -8.43 -17.23
N ILE A 202 3.34 -7.17 -17.23
CA ILE A 202 2.49 -6.57 -18.26
C ILE A 202 3.28 -5.41 -18.86
N ASP A 203 3.60 -5.52 -20.13
CA ASP A 203 4.35 -4.49 -20.89
C ASP A 203 5.63 -4.01 -20.19
N GLY A 204 6.38 -4.93 -19.58
CA GLY A 204 7.63 -4.63 -18.87
C GLY A 204 7.48 -4.22 -17.41
N TYR A 205 6.25 -4.00 -16.91
CA TYR A 205 6.00 -3.68 -15.51
C TYR A 205 5.57 -4.93 -14.72
N PRO A 206 6.14 -5.15 -13.52
CA PRO A 206 5.80 -6.32 -12.72
C PRO A 206 4.37 -6.23 -12.17
N VAL A 207 3.75 -7.42 -12.05
CA VAL A 207 2.39 -7.57 -11.54
C VAL A 207 2.43 -8.17 -10.14
N LEU A 208 1.90 -7.46 -9.19
CA LEU A 208 1.67 -7.91 -7.83
C LEU A 208 0.20 -8.32 -7.65
N VAL A 209 -0.02 -9.37 -6.87
CA VAL A 209 -1.37 -9.92 -6.67
C VAL A 209 -1.75 -9.79 -5.20
N SER A 210 -2.85 -9.10 -4.93
CA SER A 210 -3.42 -8.97 -3.60
C SER A 210 -4.90 -9.28 -3.60
N SER A 211 -5.37 -10.01 -2.59
CA SER A 211 -6.79 -10.26 -2.37
C SER A 211 -7.53 -9.08 -1.71
N GLN A 212 -6.78 -8.02 -1.36
CA GLN A 212 -7.33 -6.82 -0.70
C GLN A 212 -7.71 -5.72 -1.69
N VAL A 213 -7.40 -5.87 -2.97
CA VAL A 213 -7.87 -5.00 -4.05
C VAL A 213 -9.36 -5.24 -4.29
N THR A 214 -10.11 -4.20 -4.59
CA THR A 214 -11.52 -4.30 -4.96
C THR A 214 -11.70 -5.23 -6.17
N SER A 215 -12.76 -6.03 -6.15
CA SER A 215 -13.02 -7.01 -7.21
C SER A 215 -13.05 -6.34 -8.60
N ASN A 216 -12.42 -6.99 -9.58
CA ASN A 216 -12.30 -6.53 -10.97
C ASN A 216 -11.49 -5.23 -11.17
N THR A 217 -10.74 -4.81 -10.17
CA THR A 217 -9.91 -3.61 -10.24
C THR A 217 -8.45 -3.96 -10.56
N ILE A 218 -7.84 -3.13 -11.38
CA ILE A 218 -6.39 -3.08 -11.62
C ILE A 218 -5.91 -1.69 -11.19
N ILE A 219 -4.83 -1.65 -10.43
CA ILE A 219 -4.14 -0.43 -10.04
C ILE A 219 -2.79 -0.43 -10.73
N LEU A 220 -2.50 0.61 -11.47
CA LEU A 220 -1.16 0.91 -11.98
C LEU A 220 -0.65 2.15 -11.29
N GLY A 221 0.58 2.16 -10.86
CA GLY A 221 1.15 3.39 -10.30
C GLY A 221 2.62 3.30 -9.98
N LYS A 222 3.18 4.50 -9.79
CA LYS A 222 4.56 4.70 -9.34
C LYS A 222 4.61 4.71 -7.81
N PHE A 223 5.00 3.59 -7.21
CA PHE A 223 4.95 3.39 -5.76
C PHE A 223 5.97 4.21 -4.98
N SER A 224 6.97 4.80 -5.62
CA SER A 224 7.83 5.80 -4.97
C SER A 224 7.07 7.05 -4.50
N ASP A 225 5.93 7.36 -5.12
CA ASP A 225 5.04 8.46 -4.71
C ASP A 225 3.99 8.05 -3.68
N PHE A 226 3.95 6.78 -3.32
CA PHE A 226 3.16 6.27 -2.21
C PHE A 226 3.97 6.31 -0.93
N ILE A 227 3.47 7.02 0.07
CA ILE A 227 4.16 7.24 1.34
C ILE A 227 3.48 6.43 2.43
N VAL A 228 4.28 5.67 3.15
CA VAL A 228 3.88 4.92 4.32
C VAL A 228 4.45 5.60 5.56
N GLY A 229 3.58 6.15 6.40
CA GLY A 229 3.96 6.74 7.68
C GLY A 229 3.84 5.72 8.81
N VAL A 230 4.93 5.49 9.53
CA VAL A 230 4.99 4.58 10.68
C VAL A 230 5.20 5.39 11.97
N TYR A 231 4.21 5.33 12.87
CA TYR A 231 4.16 6.11 14.11
C TYR A 231 4.69 5.36 15.33
N GLY A 232 5.16 4.17 15.18
CA GLY A 232 5.70 3.33 16.24
C GLY A 232 6.02 1.96 15.69
N GLY A 233 6.67 1.12 16.50
CA GLY A 233 6.84 -0.28 16.16
C GLY A 233 5.54 -1.06 16.34
N MET A 234 5.52 -2.31 15.90
CA MET A 234 4.49 -3.26 16.30
C MET A 234 4.65 -3.54 17.80
N GLU A 235 3.61 -3.28 18.56
CA GLU A 235 3.57 -3.60 19.97
C GLU A 235 2.82 -4.91 20.16
N ILE A 236 3.50 -5.92 20.69
CA ILE A 236 2.88 -7.19 21.06
C ILE A 236 2.88 -7.28 22.58
N THR A 237 1.72 -7.23 23.18
CA THR A 237 1.52 -7.31 24.62
C THR A 237 0.83 -8.61 24.99
N VAL A 238 1.36 -9.31 25.97
CA VAL A 238 0.73 -10.50 26.57
C VAL A 238 0.07 -10.06 27.86
N ASP A 239 -1.25 -10.20 27.94
CA ASP A 239 -2.05 -9.90 29.13
C ASP A 239 -2.56 -11.18 29.80
N PRO A 240 -1.95 -11.58 30.92
CA PRO A 240 -2.38 -12.73 31.72
C PRO A 240 -3.48 -12.39 32.72
N TYR A 241 -3.83 -11.10 32.90
CA TYR A 241 -4.68 -10.63 34.00
C TYR A 241 -6.14 -10.49 33.62
N SER A 242 -6.45 -9.93 32.46
CA SER A 242 -7.81 -9.62 32.03
C SER A 242 -8.74 -10.83 31.97
N LEU A 243 -8.18 -12.02 31.68
CA LEU A 243 -8.92 -13.29 31.58
C LEU A 243 -8.44 -14.34 32.62
N SER A 244 -7.88 -13.91 33.73
CA SER A 244 -7.33 -14.78 34.76
C SER A 244 -8.33 -15.75 35.33
N THR A 245 -9.62 -15.35 35.45
CA THR A 245 -10.70 -16.18 35.96
C THR A 245 -11.06 -17.34 35.03
N THR A 246 -10.78 -17.24 33.75
CA THR A 246 -11.02 -18.30 32.75
C THR A 246 -9.76 -19.12 32.45
N GLY A 247 -8.63 -18.76 33.06
CA GLY A 247 -7.33 -19.41 32.76
C GLY A 247 -6.86 -19.20 31.34
N THR A 248 -7.16 -18.05 30.74
CA THR A 248 -6.82 -17.68 29.37
C THR A 248 -5.85 -16.50 29.39
N GLN A 249 -4.89 -16.49 28.49
CA GLN A 249 -4.00 -15.35 28.25
C GLN A 249 -4.37 -14.68 26.95
N ARG A 250 -4.39 -13.35 26.94
CA ARG A 250 -4.63 -12.53 25.75
C ARG A 250 -3.33 -12.02 25.20
N ILE A 251 -3.10 -12.23 23.89
CA ILE A 251 -2.00 -11.63 23.16
C ILE A 251 -2.60 -10.57 22.23
N VAL A 252 -2.18 -9.32 22.40
CA VAL A 252 -2.63 -8.17 21.62
C VAL A 252 -1.48 -7.69 20.78
N ALA A 253 -1.71 -7.50 19.50
CA ALA A 253 -0.76 -6.84 18.58
C ALA A 253 -1.37 -5.54 18.07
N LEU A 254 -0.66 -4.44 18.24
CA LEU A 254 -1.06 -3.11 17.80
C LEU A 254 0.01 -2.55 16.85
N ALA A 255 -0.43 -1.82 15.83
CA ALA A 255 0.45 -1.06 14.95
C ALA A 255 -0.22 0.27 14.58
N SER A 256 0.56 1.33 14.54
CA SER A 256 0.09 2.67 14.18
C SER A 256 0.75 3.11 12.89
N ILE A 257 -0.06 3.25 11.84
CA ILE A 257 0.39 3.56 10.47
C ILE A 257 -0.61 4.50 9.80
N ASP A 258 -0.15 5.23 8.79
CA ASP A 258 -1.01 5.96 7.85
C ASP A 258 -0.40 5.95 6.46
N PHE A 259 -1.22 6.22 5.46
CA PHE A 259 -0.83 6.22 4.05
C PHE A 259 -1.15 7.55 3.41
N ALA A 260 -0.31 7.95 2.47
CA ALA A 260 -0.56 9.13 1.66
C ALA A 260 0.00 8.96 0.25
N VAL A 261 -0.71 9.48 -0.72
CA VAL A 261 -0.24 9.59 -2.10
C VAL A 261 0.27 11.01 -2.33
N ARG A 262 1.55 11.14 -2.65
CA ARG A 262 2.18 12.45 -2.88
C ARG A 262 1.69 13.07 -4.18
N HIS A 263 1.66 12.30 -5.26
CA HIS A 263 1.19 12.71 -6.58
C HIS A 263 0.08 11.77 -7.04
N PRO A 264 -1.21 12.14 -6.86
CA PRO A 264 -2.33 11.27 -7.26
C PRO A 264 -2.32 10.88 -8.74
N VAL A 265 -1.89 11.77 -9.62
CA VAL A 265 -1.78 11.52 -11.08
C VAL A 265 -0.75 10.44 -11.44
N SER A 266 0.16 10.07 -10.51
CA SER A 266 1.09 8.94 -10.69
C SER A 266 0.43 7.58 -10.57
N PHE A 267 -0.88 7.55 -10.28
CA PHE A 267 -1.66 6.33 -10.14
C PHE A 267 -2.86 6.34 -11.08
N CYS A 268 -3.22 5.16 -11.57
CA CYS A 268 -4.43 4.92 -12.35
C CYS A 268 -5.15 3.70 -11.78
N VAL A 269 -6.44 3.85 -11.53
CA VAL A 269 -7.31 2.79 -11.00
C VAL A 269 -8.37 2.46 -12.04
N SER A 270 -8.56 1.18 -12.33
CA SER A 270 -9.68 0.76 -13.18
C SER A 270 -10.97 0.73 -12.37
N VAL A 271 -12.07 1.19 -12.97
CA VAL A 271 -13.41 1.26 -12.36
C VAL A 271 -14.41 0.47 -13.18
#